data_0dbaf334404ebb35976e65f0da184625
#
_entry.id   0dbaf334404ebb35976e65f0da184625
#
_cell.length_a   1.000
_cell.length_b   1.000
_cell.length_c   1.000
_cell.angle_alpha   90.00
_cell.angle_beta   90.00
_cell.angle_gamma   90.00
#
_symmetry.space_group_name_H-M   'P 1'
#
loop_
_entity.id
_entity.type
_entity.pdbx_description
1 polymer ?
#
loop_
_entity_poly.entity_id
_entity_poly.type
_entity_poly.pdbx_seq_one_letter_code
_entity_poly.pdbx_strand_id
1 'polypeptide(L)'
;CFVKAKYQFYVNNKIKIKEYHNIVYRDINTNQNVQRVELPFDKFDNEKSIYTHPTIMFRYSAITFNGHRIHYDYPYSIKEEFYPDLVFHGPLQATLLLHLSEENANKTAKKFTHRGVSPVFANMNLKLKLKKINDKEYHSFSETNSNGMAMEGKAYF
;
A
#
# COMPACT_ATOMS: atom_id res chain seq x y z
N CYS A 1 11.43 -17.38 -2.30
CA CYS A 1 10.64 -17.82 -3.44
C CYS A 1 9.88 -16.63 -4.05
N PHE A 2 9.83 -16.55 -5.40
CA PHE A 2 9.08 -15.52 -6.12
C PHE A 2 7.89 -16.17 -6.82
N VAL A 3 6.70 -15.65 -6.58
CA VAL A 3 5.45 -16.13 -7.19
C VAL A 3 4.80 -14.99 -7.96
N LYS A 4 4.41 -15.25 -9.20
CA LYS A 4 3.61 -14.32 -10.01
C LYS A 4 2.22 -14.92 -10.20
N ALA A 5 1.21 -14.33 -9.57
CA ALA A 5 -0.18 -14.67 -9.75
C ALA A 5 -0.84 -13.75 -10.78
N LYS A 6 -1.72 -14.31 -11.61
CA LYS A 6 -2.53 -13.55 -12.57
C LYS A 6 -3.99 -13.78 -12.24
N TYR A 7 -4.74 -12.71 -12.00
CA TYR A 7 -6.18 -12.73 -11.77
C TYR A 7 -6.90 -12.09 -12.95
N GLN A 8 -8.03 -12.65 -13.33
CA GLN A 8 -8.90 -12.12 -14.38
C GLN A 8 -10.33 -12.12 -13.88
N PHE A 9 -10.94 -10.95 -13.85
CA PHE A 9 -12.31 -10.76 -13.39
C PHE A 9 -13.23 -10.57 -14.60
N TYR A 10 -14.31 -11.35 -14.65
CA TYR A 10 -15.23 -11.40 -15.78
C TYR A 10 -16.61 -10.87 -15.38
N VAL A 11 -17.23 -10.13 -16.29
CA VAL A 11 -18.66 -9.79 -16.24
C VAL A 11 -19.25 -10.13 -17.62
N ASN A 12 -20.29 -10.95 -17.63
CA ASN A 12 -20.93 -11.43 -18.86
C ASN A 12 -19.91 -12.02 -19.87
N ASN A 13 -19.03 -12.90 -19.40
CA ASN A 13 -17.96 -13.55 -20.16
C ASN A 13 -16.92 -12.60 -20.77
N LYS A 14 -16.92 -11.32 -20.40
CA LYS A 14 -15.92 -10.33 -20.83
C LYS A 14 -14.99 -9.99 -19.67
N ILE A 15 -13.68 -10.01 -19.93
CA ILE A 15 -12.69 -9.57 -18.94
C ILE A 15 -12.88 -8.08 -18.68
N LYS A 16 -13.08 -7.71 -17.41
CA LYS A 16 -13.20 -6.33 -16.94
C LYS A 16 -11.94 -5.84 -16.24
N ILE A 17 -11.32 -6.72 -15.45
CA ILE A 17 -10.09 -6.39 -14.72
C ILE A 17 -9.07 -7.51 -14.94
N LYS A 18 -7.82 -7.12 -15.15
CA LYS A 18 -6.65 -8.01 -15.11
C LYS A 18 -5.72 -7.51 -14.01
N GLU A 19 -5.34 -8.39 -13.11
CA GLU A 19 -4.39 -8.10 -12.05
C GLU A 19 -3.18 -9.04 -12.14
N TYR A 20 -2.00 -8.51 -11.89
CA TYR A 20 -0.77 -9.26 -11.73
C TYR A 20 -0.20 -8.98 -10.35
N HIS A 21 -0.02 -10.01 -9.55
CA HIS A 21 0.49 -9.95 -8.19
C HIS A 21 1.86 -10.64 -8.14
N ASN A 22 2.90 -9.87 -7.86
CA ASN A 22 4.23 -10.42 -7.63
C ASN A 22 4.44 -10.53 -6.12
N ILE A 23 4.57 -11.76 -5.64
CA ILE A 23 4.67 -12.08 -4.21
C ILE A 23 6.06 -12.64 -3.95
N VAL A 24 6.71 -12.15 -2.90
CA VAL A 24 8.00 -12.64 -2.42
C VAL A 24 7.78 -13.39 -1.11
N TYR A 25 8.07 -14.68 -1.11
CA TYR A 25 8.15 -15.48 0.12
C TYR A 25 9.60 -15.55 0.56
N ARG A 26 9.85 -15.22 1.80
CA ARG A 26 11.17 -15.28 2.44
C ARG A 26 11.06 -15.89 3.82
N ASP A 27 12.16 -16.36 4.36
CA ASP A 27 12.22 -16.82 5.74
C ASP A 27 11.99 -15.65 6.71
N ILE A 28 11.51 -15.97 7.91
CA ILE A 28 11.30 -14.99 8.96
C ILE A 28 12.67 -14.38 9.33
N ASN A 29 12.77 -13.06 9.16
CA ASN A 29 13.98 -12.34 9.52
C ASN A 29 13.71 -11.51 10.79
N THR A 30 14.38 -11.87 11.87
CA THR A 30 14.29 -11.18 13.16
C THR A 30 15.04 -9.83 13.17
N ASN A 31 15.95 -9.60 12.24
CA ASN A 31 16.70 -8.35 12.09
C ASN A 31 16.08 -7.46 11.01
N GLN A 32 15.04 -6.70 11.38
CA GLN A 32 14.38 -5.76 10.48
C GLN A 32 15.06 -4.38 10.51
N ASN A 33 16.30 -4.29 10.04
CA ASN A 33 16.89 -2.99 9.74
C ASN A 33 16.28 -2.46 8.42
N VAL A 34 15.20 -1.70 8.54
CA VAL A 34 14.60 -1.01 7.40
C VAL A 34 15.44 0.23 7.10
N GLN A 35 16.16 0.21 5.98
CA GLN A 35 16.83 1.41 5.50
C GLN A 35 15.79 2.44 5.06
N ARG A 36 15.99 3.71 5.46
CA ARG A 36 15.16 4.81 5.00
C ARG A 36 15.31 4.97 3.49
N VAL A 37 14.20 5.00 2.78
CA VAL A 37 14.15 5.25 1.34
C VAL A 37 13.55 6.63 1.10
N GLU A 38 14.30 7.50 0.45
CA GLU A 38 13.83 8.85 0.15
C GLU A 38 12.84 8.85 -1.01
N LEU A 39 11.98 9.85 -1.02
CA LEU A 39 11.03 10.08 -2.11
C LEU A 39 11.77 10.62 -3.35
N PRO A 40 11.33 10.27 -4.57
CA PRO A 40 12.03 10.67 -5.80
C PRO A 40 11.78 12.13 -6.24
N PHE A 41 10.98 12.89 -5.48
CA PHE A 41 10.65 14.28 -5.77
C PHE A 41 10.74 15.14 -4.52
N ASP A 42 11.23 16.37 -4.65
CA ASP A 42 11.28 17.37 -3.58
C ASP A 42 9.94 18.10 -3.38
N LYS A 43 9.13 18.19 -4.45
CA LYS A 43 7.84 18.89 -4.44
C LYS A 43 6.73 18.02 -4.99
N PHE A 44 5.60 18.03 -4.28
CA PHE A 44 4.39 17.31 -4.61
C PHE A 44 3.24 18.28 -4.90
N ASP A 45 2.29 17.85 -5.73
CA ASP A 45 1.16 18.67 -6.16
C ASP A 45 -0.03 18.53 -5.21
N ASN A 46 -0.09 17.43 -4.44
CA ASN A 46 -1.07 17.23 -3.36
C ASN A 46 -0.47 16.36 -2.26
N GLU A 47 -0.94 16.61 -1.02
CA GLU A 47 -0.58 15.82 0.14
C GLU A 47 -1.80 15.65 1.05
N LYS A 48 -2.01 14.43 1.55
CA LYS A 48 -2.98 14.10 2.60
C LYS A 48 -2.28 13.30 3.70
N SER A 49 -2.84 13.30 4.90
CA SER A 49 -2.35 12.48 6.01
C SER A 49 -3.48 11.66 6.59
N ILE A 50 -3.16 10.42 6.96
CA ILE A 50 -4.04 9.58 7.76
C ILE A 50 -3.29 9.05 8.99
N TYR A 51 -4.00 8.87 10.09
CA TYR A 51 -3.48 8.18 11.25
C TYR A 51 -3.79 6.69 11.15
N THR A 52 -2.78 5.83 11.24
CA THR A 52 -2.92 4.36 11.08
C THR A 52 -3.50 3.70 12.33
N HIS A 53 -4.73 4.09 12.68
CA HIS A 53 -5.39 3.61 13.88
C HIS A 53 -5.73 2.11 13.78
N PRO A 54 -5.49 1.28 14.82
CA PRO A 54 -5.80 -0.15 14.80
C PRO A 54 -7.24 -0.49 14.38
N THR A 55 -8.20 0.37 14.71
CA THR A 55 -9.61 0.20 14.31
C THR A 55 -9.80 0.20 12.79
N ILE A 56 -9.06 1.04 12.04
CA ILE A 56 -9.12 1.07 10.58
C ILE A 56 -8.61 -0.27 10.04
N MET A 57 -7.52 -0.77 10.61
CA MET A 57 -6.89 -2.03 10.19
C MET A 57 -7.82 -3.22 10.47
N PHE A 58 -8.44 -3.27 11.65
CA PHE A 58 -9.42 -4.29 12.01
C PHE A 58 -10.62 -4.26 11.04
N ARG A 59 -11.21 -3.09 10.78
CA ARG A 59 -12.31 -2.93 9.85
C ARG A 59 -11.96 -3.35 8.42
N TYR A 60 -10.76 -2.98 7.96
CA TYR A 60 -10.30 -3.37 6.63
C TYR A 60 -10.12 -4.88 6.53
N SER A 61 -9.51 -5.53 7.52
CA SER A 61 -9.45 -7.01 7.59
C SER A 61 -10.84 -7.64 7.52
N ALA A 62 -11.81 -7.10 8.28
CA ALA A 62 -13.16 -7.64 8.33
C ALA A 62 -13.88 -7.55 6.96
N ILE A 63 -13.87 -6.38 6.32
CA ILE A 63 -14.58 -6.17 5.04
C ILE A 63 -13.90 -6.87 3.86
N THR A 64 -12.59 -7.15 3.94
CA THR A 64 -11.83 -7.85 2.89
C THR A 64 -11.67 -9.33 3.18
N PHE A 65 -12.22 -9.84 4.29
CA PHE A 65 -12.05 -11.21 4.77
C PHE A 65 -10.58 -11.62 4.91
N ASN A 66 -9.71 -10.66 5.25
CA ASN A 66 -8.30 -10.91 5.43
C ASN A 66 -8.02 -11.41 6.86
N GLY A 67 -7.75 -12.71 6.98
CA GLY A 67 -7.48 -13.36 8.26
C GLY A 67 -6.03 -13.26 8.74
N HIS A 68 -5.13 -12.54 8.06
CA HIS A 68 -3.73 -12.45 8.47
C HIS A 68 -3.59 -11.64 9.77
N ARG A 69 -3.20 -12.33 10.83
CA ARG A 69 -3.25 -11.85 12.21
C ARG A 69 -2.38 -10.64 12.50
N ILE A 70 -1.32 -10.39 11.72
CA ILE A 70 -0.43 -9.24 11.90
C ILE A 70 -1.13 -7.88 11.88
N HIS A 71 -2.33 -7.81 11.31
CA HIS A 71 -3.08 -6.58 11.13
C HIS A 71 -4.01 -6.23 12.31
N TYR A 72 -4.33 -7.21 13.20
CA TYR A 72 -5.31 -7.00 14.28
C TYR A 72 -5.00 -7.74 15.58
N ASP A 73 -4.08 -8.70 15.57
CA ASP A 73 -3.67 -9.46 16.74
C ASP A 73 -2.27 -9.02 17.17
N TYR A 74 -2.23 -8.06 18.08
CA TYR A 74 -0.96 -7.46 18.55
C TYR A 74 0.00 -8.49 19.18
N PRO A 75 -0.43 -9.41 20.10
CA PRO A 75 0.46 -10.43 20.62
C PRO A 75 1.06 -11.33 19.53
N TYR A 76 0.28 -11.71 18.53
CA TYR A 76 0.76 -12.51 17.43
C TYR A 76 1.78 -11.76 16.57
N SER A 77 1.48 -10.52 16.20
CA SER A 77 2.35 -9.69 15.40
C SER A 77 3.75 -9.56 16.01
N ILE A 78 3.82 -9.36 17.33
CA ILE A 78 5.09 -9.17 18.03
C ILE A 78 5.82 -10.48 18.34
N LYS A 79 5.10 -11.50 18.83
CA LYS A 79 5.72 -12.72 19.35
C LYS A 79 6.00 -13.78 18.30
N GLU A 80 5.14 -13.86 17.26
CA GLU A 80 5.25 -14.90 16.25
C GLU A 80 5.90 -14.37 14.95
N GLU A 81 5.60 -13.13 14.56
CA GLU A 81 6.11 -12.53 13.33
C GLU A 81 7.21 -11.48 13.56
N PHE A 82 7.49 -11.17 14.84
CA PHE A 82 8.57 -10.27 15.28
C PHE A 82 8.48 -8.85 14.71
N TYR A 83 7.28 -8.35 14.42
CA TYR A 83 7.05 -6.96 14.08
C TYR A 83 7.04 -6.07 15.31
N PRO A 84 7.41 -4.79 15.22
CA PRO A 84 7.39 -3.86 16.36
C PRO A 84 5.98 -3.46 16.79
N ASP A 85 4.97 -3.59 15.93
CA ASP A 85 3.56 -3.27 16.15
C ASP A 85 2.68 -4.01 15.15
N LEU A 86 1.37 -3.75 15.15
CA LEU A 86 0.47 -4.21 14.10
C LEU A 86 0.88 -3.62 12.75
N VAL A 87 0.86 -4.42 11.70
CA VAL A 87 1.27 -4.02 10.35
C VAL A 87 0.10 -3.41 9.59
N PHE A 88 0.26 -2.20 9.06
CA PHE A 88 -0.75 -1.55 8.22
C PHE A 88 -0.83 -2.24 6.85
N HIS A 89 -2.03 -2.50 6.37
CA HIS A 89 -2.24 -3.27 5.14
C HIS A 89 -1.63 -2.61 3.89
N GLY A 90 -0.80 -3.36 3.17
CA GLY A 90 -0.30 -2.93 1.86
C GLY A 90 -1.43 -2.65 0.85
N PRO A 91 -2.43 -3.54 0.70
CA PRO A 91 -3.57 -3.28 -0.19
C PRO A 91 -4.37 -2.03 0.18
N LEU A 92 -4.50 -1.70 1.47
CA LEU A 92 -5.15 -0.46 1.90
C LEU A 92 -4.33 0.77 1.49
N GLN A 93 -3.01 0.73 1.65
CA GLN A 93 -2.14 1.79 1.13
C GLN A 93 -2.31 1.98 -0.38
N ALA A 94 -2.30 0.89 -1.15
CA ALA A 94 -2.49 0.94 -2.60
C ALA A 94 -3.85 1.56 -2.98
N THR A 95 -4.92 1.20 -2.26
CA THR A 95 -6.26 1.78 -2.47
C THR A 95 -6.27 3.29 -2.18
N LEU A 96 -5.63 3.73 -1.11
CA LEU A 96 -5.54 5.14 -0.75
C LEU A 96 -4.73 5.95 -1.79
N LEU A 97 -3.64 5.40 -2.30
CA LEU A 97 -2.82 6.04 -3.33
C LEU A 97 -3.54 6.12 -4.68
N LEU A 98 -4.28 5.07 -5.05
CA LEU A 98 -5.13 5.09 -6.25
C LEU A 98 -6.22 6.14 -6.12
N HIS A 99 -6.94 6.14 -4.99
CA HIS A 99 -8.01 7.12 -4.74
C HIS A 99 -7.48 8.57 -4.78
N LEU A 100 -6.33 8.85 -4.16
CA LEU A 100 -5.70 10.17 -4.24
C LEU A 100 -5.40 10.57 -5.69
N SER A 101 -4.95 9.63 -6.52
CA SER A 101 -4.63 9.88 -7.92
C SER A 101 -5.91 10.15 -8.74
N GLU A 102 -6.97 9.35 -8.57
CA GLU A 102 -8.25 9.48 -9.27
C GLU A 102 -8.98 10.78 -8.90
N GLU A 103 -8.99 11.13 -7.62
CA GLU A 103 -9.59 12.37 -7.11
C GLU A 103 -8.92 13.60 -7.73
N ASN A 104 -7.59 13.62 -7.82
CA ASN A 104 -6.85 14.74 -8.41
C ASN A 104 -6.95 14.80 -9.94
N ALA A 105 -7.09 13.65 -10.60
CA ALA A 105 -7.29 13.59 -12.03
C ALA A 105 -8.76 13.86 -12.44
N ASN A 106 -9.70 13.74 -11.49
CA ASN A 106 -11.15 13.71 -11.73
C ASN A 106 -11.55 12.68 -12.81
N LYS A 107 -10.89 11.51 -12.76
CA LYS A 107 -11.05 10.42 -13.74
C LYS A 107 -10.76 9.09 -13.07
N THR A 108 -11.36 8.01 -13.58
CA THR A 108 -11.01 6.65 -13.20
C THR A 108 -9.77 6.17 -13.95
N ALA A 109 -8.82 5.62 -13.23
CA ALA A 109 -7.59 5.09 -13.81
C ALA A 109 -7.86 3.81 -14.64
N LYS A 110 -7.25 3.73 -15.82
CA LYS A 110 -7.29 2.52 -16.67
C LYS A 110 -6.29 1.47 -16.21
N LYS A 111 -5.22 1.92 -15.57
CA LYS A 111 -4.18 1.06 -15.01
C LYS A 111 -3.60 1.69 -13.78
N PHE A 112 -3.35 0.87 -12.77
CA PHE A 112 -2.61 1.24 -11.58
C PHE A 112 -1.53 0.19 -11.30
N THR A 113 -0.33 0.64 -10.98
CA THR A 113 0.75 -0.21 -10.52
C THR A 113 1.26 0.32 -9.18
N HIS A 114 1.61 -0.58 -8.29
CA HIS A 114 2.16 -0.19 -6.98
C HIS A 114 3.27 -1.15 -6.54
N ARG A 115 4.13 -0.68 -5.65
CA ARG A 115 5.19 -1.45 -5.04
C ARG A 115 5.34 -1.06 -3.58
N GLY A 116 5.22 -2.02 -2.67
CA GLY A 116 5.60 -1.86 -1.28
C GLY A 116 7.12 -1.76 -1.14
N VAL A 117 7.59 -0.81 -0.36
CA VAL A 117 9.01 -0.50 -0.16
C VAL A 117 9.40 -0.78 1.28
N SER A 118 8.66 -0.22 2.25
CA SER A 118 8.88 -0.45 3.68
C SER A 118 7.55 -0.68 4.41
N PRO A 119 7.57 -1.42 5.54
CA PRO A 119 6.37 -1.65 6.33
C PRO A 119 5.90 -0.35 7.00
N VAL A 120 4.59 -0.22 7.13
CA VAL A 120 3.93 0.80 7.94
C VAL A 120 3.26 0.11 9.11
N PHE A 121 3.33 0.73 10.29
CA PHE A 121 2.79 0.16 11.52
C PHE A 121 1.58 0.96 12.02
N ALA A 122 0.92 0.42 13.04
CA ALA A 122 -0.14 1.12 13.75
C ALA A 122 0.38 2.38 14.44
N ASN A 123 -0.55 3.25 14.82
CA ASN A 123 -0.32 4.42 15.67
C ASN A 123 0.70 5.45 15.13
N MET A 124 0.78 5.60 13.81
CA MET A 124 1.64 6.61 13.19
C MET A 124 0.90 7.44 12.13
N ASN A 125 1.45 8.60 11.82
CA ASN A 125 0.98 9.41 10.69
C ASN A 125 1.56 8.89 9.39
N LEU A 126 0.70 8.51 8.45
CA LEU A 126 1.04 8.13 7.10
C LEU A 126 0.70 9.29 6.16
N LYS A 127 1.70 9.84 5.52
CA LYS A 127 1.52 10.88 4.49
C LYS A 127 1.28 10.20 3.15
N LEU A 128 0.31 10.71 2.42
CA LEU A 128 -0.01 10.30 1.04
C LEU A 128 0.31 11.49 0.15
N LYS A 129 1.26 11.33 -0.75
CA LYS A 129 1.77 12.40 -1.61
C LYS A 129 1.53 12.09 -3.07
N LEU A 130 1.23 13.11 -3.85
CA LEU A 130 0.94 12.98 -5.28
C LEU A 130 1.82 13.89 -6.11
N LYS A 131 2.34 13.35 -7.21
CA LYS A 131 3.04 14.08 -8.25
C LYS A 131 2.35 13.86 -9.60
N LYS A 132 1.81 14.93 -10.17
CA LYS A 132 1.32 14.90 -11.55
C LYS A 132 2.52 14.93 -12.50
N ILE A 133 2.68 13.91 -13.32
CA ILE A 133 3.71 13.88 -14.36
C ILE A 133 3.19 14.53 -15.65
N ASN A 134 1.95 14.18 -16.03
CA ASN A 134 1.22 14.78 -17.15
C ASN A 134 -0.27 14.47 -16.99
N ASP A 135 -1.11 14.82 -17.97
CA ASP A 135 -2.57 14.63 -17.91
C ASP A 135 -3.02 13.16 -17.97
N LYS A 136 -2.09 12.24 -18.25
CA LYS A 136 -2.37 10.80 -18.35
C LYS A 136 -1.61 9.97 -17.32
N GLU A 137 -0.69 10.54 -16.56
CA GLU A 137 0.15 9.81 -15.61
C GLU A 137 0.35 10.59 -14.33
N TYR A 138 0.04 9.95 -13.20
CA TYR A 138 0.21 10.46 -11.83
C TYR A 138 1.00 9.45 -11.01
N HIS A 139 1.99 9.94 -10.29
CA HIS A 139 2.74 9.14 -9.31
C HIS A 139 2.30 9.49 -7.91
N SER A 140 2.02 8.47 -7.10
CA SER A 140 1.60 8.63 -5.72
C SER A 140 2.51 7.84 -4.78
N PHE A 141 2.69 8.34 -3.56
CA PHE A 141 3.61 7.77 -2.59
C PHE A 141 2.98 7.79 -1.20
N SER A 142 3.22 6.74 -0.43
CA SER A 142 3.00 6.79 1.01
C SER A 142 4.35 6.93 1.72
N GLU A 143 4.39 7.73 2.77
CA GLU A 143 5.60 8.05 3.52
C GLU A 143 5.34 8.04 5.02
N THR A 144 6.29 7.52 5.78
CA THR A 144 6.36 7.66 7.24
C THR A 144 7.59 8.47 7.64
N ASN A 145 7.53 9.13 8.79
CA ASN A 145 8.67 9.91 9.29
C ASN A 145 9.89 9.03 9.59
N SER A 146 9.68 7.78 10.03
CA SER A 146 10.77 6.87 10.40
C SER A 146 11.47 6.25 9.19
N ASN A 147 10.71 5.73 8.23
CA ASN A 147 11.24 4.86 7.17
C ASN A 147 11.26 5.52 5.79
N GLY A 148 10.79 6.78 5.68
CA GLY A 148 10.65 7.45 4.40
C GLY A 148 9.55 6.80 3.56
N MET A 149 9.82 6.54 2.29
CA MET A 149 8.87 5.94 1.36
C MET A 149 8.44 4.54 1.81
N ALA A 150 7.13 4.34 1.98
CA ALA A 150 6.54 3.06 2.33
C ALA A 150 5.96 2.33 1.11
N MET A 151 5.36 3.06 0.19
CA MET A 151 4.84 2.53 -1.07
C MET A 151 4.91 3.58 -2.17
N GLU A 152 5.17 3.13 -3.38
CA GLU A 152 5.00 3.91 -4.60
C GLU A 152 3.81 3.38 -5.42
N GLY A 153 3.10 4.28 -6.09
CA GLY A 153 2.00 3.97 -7.00
C GLY A 153 2.07 4.82 -8.26
N LYS A 154 1.61 4.26 -9.39
CA LYS A 154 1.50 4.97 -10.67
C LYS A 154 0.14 4.68 -11.27
N ALA A 155 -0.64 5.74 -11.47
CA ALA A 155 -1.96 5.71 -12.10
C ALA A 155 -1.89 6.24 -13.53
N TYR A 156 -2.55 5.54 -14.46
CA TYR A 156 -2.62 5.90 -15.87
C TYR A 156 -4.08 6.09 -16.29
N PHE A 157 -4.39 7.20 -16.97
CA PHE A 157 -5.74 7.67 -17.32
C PHE A 157 -6.04 7.65 -18.81
#